data_794adc2b224ed35eab87090d0eec31e8
#
_entry.id   794adc2b224ed35eab87090d0eec31e8
#
_cell.length_a   1.000
_cell.length_b   1.000
_cell.length_c   1.000
_cell.angle_alpha   90.00
_cell.angle_beta   90.00
_cell.angle_gamma   90.00
#
_symmetry.space_group_name_H-M   'P 1'
#
loop_
_entity.id
_entity.type
_entity.pdbx_description
1 polymer ?
#
loop_
_entity_poly.entity_id
_entity_poly.type
_entity_poly.pdbx_seq_one_letter_code
_entity_poly.pdbx_strand_id
1 'polypeptide(L)'
;KEAELSYKKAITLKPEFVEAYYNLGVTLQALGRTDEAVESYKKAIMLKPKFVEAHNNLGVILKDLGKFDDAEASYKKAIEYKVDYAEALSNLGEVQKLLGRIDDSLSNYKYAYQLKPDLDYLLGALIHLKMNFCIWDDLPKNINMLTKKINNGEKASTPFALLSLIDDPSIHKKAAEIYSNDKFPRSNIFPRIPQYHGHEKIRIGYFSADFWNHPTSYLTAELYENHDRKKFEIHAFSFGLDTNDKFNIRIREGVDYFHDVQTMSDYDVVKLVRSLEIDIAIDLKGFTGMNRQGIFAMSTAPIQVSYLGYPGTMAVDYLDYLIADRTLILKEKEKDYSEKIVYMPNSYQPNVSKKSAFKSSLTRQDVGLPNRGFVFCCFNNQYKITPLTFAGWMRILKATDGSVLWLLVNNINAAKNLKKEAVKLGINEDRLIFANYIPNEEHLKRIQLADLFIDTLPYNAHTTASD
;
A
#
# COMPACT_ATOMS: atom_id res chain seq x y z
N LYS A 1 8.17 30.03 4.62
CA LYS A 1 9.28 30.93 4.21
C LYS A 1 9.76 31.83 5.34
N GLU A 2 8.87 32.53 6.08
CA GLU A 2 9.28 33.40 7.20
C GLU A 2 9.95 32.62 8.33
N ALA A 3 9.37 31.47 8.72
CA ALA A 3 9.95 30.60 9.75
C ALA A 3 11.35 30.11 9.35
N GLU A 4 11.52 29.68 8.10
CA GLU A 4 12.82 29.26 7.57
C GLU A 4 13.88 30.39 7.68
N LEU A 5 13.51 31.59 7.25
CA LEU A 5 14.40 32.74 7.33
C LEU A 5 14.79 33.05 8.78
N SER A 6 13.81 32.97 9.69
CA SER A 6 14.03 33.22 11.11
C SER A 6 14.98 32.18 11.73
N TYR A 7 14.81 30.87 11.41
CA TYR A 7 15.74 29.84 11.91
C TYR A 7 17.13 29.97 11.30
N LYS A 8 17.26 30.27 10.01
CA LYS A 8 18.57 30.54 9.37
C LYS A 8 19.30 31.72 10.01
N LYS A 9 18.56 32.80 10.30
CA LYS A 9 19.13 33.95 11.03
C LYS A 9 19.55 33.61 12.45
N ALA A 10 18.76 32.82 13.17
CA ALA A 10 19.08 32.33 14.51
C ALA A 10 20.36 31.47 14.50
N ILE A 11 20.52 30.60 13.52
CA ILE A 11 21.72 29.77 13.32
C ILE A 11 22.94 30.65 13.00
N THR A 12 22.77 31.66 12.17
CA THR A 12 23.87 32.59 11.86
C THR A 12 24.36 33.34 13.12
N LEU A 13 23.43 33.75 13.99
CA LEU A 13 23.75 34.43 15.24
C LEU A 13 24.31 33.48 16.31
N LYS A 14 23.86 32.25 16.32
CA LYS A 14 24.30 31.22 17.28
C LYS A 14 24.43 29.85 16.56
N PRO A 15 25.63 29.53 16.01
CA PRO A 15 25.84 28.29 15.25
C PRO A 15 25.64 26.97 16.04
N GLU A 16 25.58 27.04 17.36
CA GLU A 16 25.34 25.88 18.24
C GLU A 16 23.89 25.81 18.72
N PHE A 17 22.95 26.53 18.10
CA PHE A 17 21.56 26.57 18.50
C PHE A 17 20.81 25.30 17.99
N VAL A 18 20.84 24.25 18.78
CA VAL A 18 20.29 22.93 18.47
C VAL A 18 18.83 22.99 18.01
N GLU A 19 17.99 23.68 18.79
CA GLU A 19 16.56 23.80 18.53
C GLU A 19 16.26 24.53 17.22
N ALA A 20 17.12 25.47 16.80
CA ALA A 20 16.98 26.17 15.53
C ALA A 20 17.23 25.22 14.34
N TYR A 21 18.24 24.35 14.42
CA TYR A 21 18.46 23.30 13.41
C TYR A 21 17.31 22.31 13.36
N TYR A 22 16.84 21.84 14.51
CA TYR A 22 15.70 20.92 14.57
C TYR A 22 14.44 21.53 13.93
N ASN A 23 14.07 22.75 14.33
CA ASN A 23 12.88 23.44 13.81
C ASN A 23 13.04 23.84 12.32
N LEU A 24 14.26 24.12 11.87
CA LEU A 24 14.57 24.31 10.45
C LEU A 24 14.30 23.00 9.70
N GLY A 25 14.75 21.85 10.22
CA GLY A 25 14.47 20.54 9.67
C GLY A 25 12.96 20.26 9.52
N VAL A 26 12.18 20.51 10.59
CA VAL A 26 10.70 20.39 10.56
C VAL A 26 10.09 21.30 9.47
N THR A 27 10.56 22.56 9.38
CA THR A 27 10.07 23.52 8.38
C THR A 27 10.40 23.09 6.96
N LEU A 28 11.61 22.60 6.72
CA LEU A 28 12.06 22.13 5.41
C LEU A 28 11.32 20.87 4.98
N GLN A 29 11.07 19.95 5.92
CA GLN A 29 10.25 18.76 5.69
C GLN A 29 8.83 19.14 5.26
N ALA A 30 8.20 20.08 5.95
CA ALA A 30 6.87 20.60 5.59
C ALA A 30 6.85 21.32 4.22
N LEU A 31 8.00 21.80 3.75
CA LEU A 31 8.18 22.42 2.42
C LEU A 31 8.57 21.39 1.33
N GLY A 32 8.67 20.09 1.66
CA GLY A 32 9.10 19.04 0.73
C GLY A 32 10.60 19.08 0.38
N ARG A 33 11.41 19.90 1.09
CA ARG A 33 12.86 20.03 0.88
C ARG A 33 13.61 19.01 1.73
N THR A 34 13.49 17.76 1.33
CA THR A 34 13.82 16.57 2.12
C THR A 34 15.30 16.47 2.45
N ASP A 35 16.19 16.70 1.47
CA ASP A 35 17.64 16.61 1.68
C ASP A 35 18.16 17.66 2.67
N GLU A 36 17.65 18.89 2.56
CA GLU A 36 18.02 19.96 3.48
C GLU A 36 17.47 19.71 4.88
N ALA A 37 16.30 19.09 4.99
CA ALA A 37 15.75 18.70 6.28
C ALA A 37 16.60 17.60 6.94
N VAL A 38 17.06 16.60 6.18
CA VAL A 38 18.00 15.56 6.65
C VAL A 38 19.27 16.19 7.22
N GLU A 39 19.89 17.11 6.47
CA GLU A 39 21.11 17.80 6.94
C GLU A 39 20.87 18.63 8.21
N SER A 40 19.72 19.28 8.30
CA SER A 40 19.33 20.06 9.48
C SER A 40 19.16 19.17 10.71
N TYR A 41 18.49 18.01 10.59
CA TYR A 41 18.36 17.06 11.69
C TYR A 41 19.71 16.43 12.08
N LYS A 42 20.55 16.04 11.11
CA LYS A 42 21.90 15.55 11.38
C LYS A 42 22.74 16.58 12.16
N LYS A 43 22.63 17.86 11.81
CA LYS A 43 23.33 18.94 12.52
C LYS A 43 22.81 19.10 13.96
N ALA A 44 21.49 19.03 14.17
CA ALA A 44 20.90 19.03 15.52
C ALA A 44 21.40 17.84 16.37
N ILE A 45 21.46 16.64 15.77
CA ILE A 45 21.96 15.41 16.43
C ILE A 45 23.47 15.53 16.73
N MET A 46 24.27 16.11 15.82
CA MET A 46 25.69 16.30 16.04
C MET A 46 25.96 17.22 17.24
N LEU A 47 25.15 18.27 17.39
CA LEU A 47 25.27 19.20 18.52
C LEU A 47 24.69 18.62 19.81
N LYS A 48 23.64 17.80 19.73
CA LYS A 48 22.99 17.14 20.87
C LYS A 48 22.71 15.66 20.54
N PRO A 49 23.69 14.75 20.74
CA PRO A 49 23.57 13.35 20.35
C PRO A 49 22.34 12.60 20.92
N LYS A 50 21.85 13.01 22.10
CA LYS A 50 20.67 12.41 22.76
C LYS A 50 19.36 13.16 22.43
N PHE A 51 19.27 13.84 21.28
CA PHE A 51 18.06 14.54 20.89
C PHE A 51 17.06 13.58 20.26
N VAL A 52 16.22 12.99 21.10
CA VAL A 52 15.28 11.91 20.78
C VAL A 52 14.37 12.23 19.62
N GLU A 53 13.76 13.44 19.64
CA GLU A 53 12.84 13.91 18.61
C GLU A 53 13.53 14.08 17.25
N ALA A 54 14.80 14.53 17.25
CA ALA A 54 15.56 14.70 16.01
C ALA A 54 15.91 13.34 15.38
N HIS A 55 16.26 12.33 16.19
CA HIS A 55 16.45 10.96 15.71
C HIS A 55 15.15 10.38 15.12
N ASN A 56 14.02 10.54 15.82
CA ASN A 56 12.73 10.07 15.30
C ASN A 56 12.37 10.74 13.97
N ASN A 57 12.47 12.07 13.88
CA ASN A 57 12.09 12.80 12.66
C ASN A 57 13.05 12.54 11.50
N LEU A 58 14.35 12.34 11.78
CA LEU A 58 15.30 11.85 10.77
C LEU A 58 14.87 10.48 10.23
N GLY A 59 14.46 9.56 11.13
CA GLY A 59 13.93 8.26 10.73
C GLY A 59 12.70 8.36 9.85
N VAL A 60 11.77 9.28 10.14
CA VAL A 60 10.57 9.51 9.31
C VAL A 60 10.97 9.90 7.88
N ILE A 61 11.85 10.88 7.71
CA ILE A 61 12.30 11.31 6.38
C ILE A 61 13.05 10.20 5.64
N LEU A 62 13.93 9.48 6.33
CA LEU A 62 14.68 8.37 5.72
C LEU A 62 13.75 7.26 5.25
N LYS A 63 12.68 6.96 6.01
CA LYS A 63 11.63 6.03 5.59
C LYS A 63 10.92 6.52 4.32
N ASP A 64 10.55 7.79 4.28
CA ASP A 64 9.86 8.40 3.13
C ASP A 64 10.75 8.43 1.87
N LEU A 65 12.09 8.49 2.05
CA LEU A 65 13.09 8.34 0.99
C LEU A 65 13.38 6.87 0.61
N GLY A 66 12.70 5.90 1.22
CA GLY A 66 12.95 4.46 0.99
C GLY A 66 14.25 3.92 1.59
N LYS A 67 14.96 4.72 2.41
CA LYS A 67 16.19 4.34 3.13
C LYS A 67 15.84 3.63 4.44
N PHE A 68 15.26 2.43 4.32
CA PHE A 68 14.64 1.75 5.45
C PHE A 68 15.64 1.32 6.54
N ASP A 69 16.84 0.87 6.18
CA ASP A 69 17.87 0.48 7.17
C ASP A 69 18.37 1.69 7.97
N ASP A 70 18.57 2.83 7.32
CA ASP A 70 18.97 4.07 7.98
C ASP A 70 17.84 4.62 8.88
N ALA A 71 16.59 4.49 8.44
CA ALA A 71 15.41 4.86 9.23
C ALA A 71 15.32 3.98 10.49
N GLU A 72 15.49 2.67 10.35
CA GLU A 72 15.52 1.73 11.49
C GLU A 72 16.60 2.11 12.50
N ALA A 73 17.82 2.40 12.02
CA ALA A 73 18.92 2.83 12.88
C ALA A 73 18.60 4.12 13.66
N SER A 74 17.96 5.08 12.99
CA SER A 74 17.54 6.34 13.60
C SER A 74 16.49 6.14 14.68
N TYR A 75 15.46 5.32 14.43
CA TYR A 75 14.43 5.00 15.44
C TYR A 75 15.00 4.22 16.62
N LYS A 76 15.90 3.26 16.37
CA LYS A 76 16.59 2.54 17.45
C LYS A 76 17.39 3.48 18.35
N LYS A 77 18.02 4.52 17.79
CA LYS A 77 18.70 5.55 18.59
C LYS A 77 17.73 6.39 19.42
N ALA A 78 16.57 6.76 18.85
CA ALA A 78 15.54 7.45 19.62
C ALA A 78 15.07 6.61 20.83
N ILE A 79 14.84 5.31 20.61
CA ILE A 79 14.38 4.37 21.66
C ILE A 79 15.50 4.06 22.67
N GLU A 80 16.77 4.00 22.25
CA GLU A 80 17.92 3.85 23.16
C GLU A 80 17.97 4.98 24.18
N TYR A 81 17.66 6.22 23.76
CA TYR A 81 17.67 7.38 24.66
C TYR A 81 16.36 7.59 25.41
N LYS A 82 15.24 7.06 24.89
CA LYS A 82 13.93 7.12 25.52
C LYS A 82 13.15 5.83 25.22
N VAL A 83 13.25 4.85 26.11
CA VAL A 83 12.71 3.48 25.95
C VAL A 83 11.19 3.46 25.78
N ASP A 84 10.47 4.40 26.40
CA ASP A 84 9.01 4.54 26.39
C ASP A 84 8.50 5.51 25.31
N TYR A 85 9.27 5.70 24.24
CA TYR A 85 8.87 6.60 23.13
C TYR A 85 7.93 5.87 22.16
N ALA A 86 6.63 5.91 22.44
CA ALA A 86 5.61 5.17 21.70
C ALA A 86 5.61 5.48 20.19
N GLU A 87 5.82 6.74 19.80
CA GLU A 87 5.88 7.17 18.40
C GLU A 87 7.07 6.51 17.67
N ALA A 88 8.25 6.50 18.27
CA ALA A 88 9.44 5.87 17.66
C ALA A 88 9.28 4.35 17.59
N LEU A 89 8.69 3.70 18.59
CA LEU A 89 8.37 2.28 18.58
C LEU A 89 7.38 1.94 17.46
N SER A 90 6.34 2.75 17.28
CA SER A 90 5.37 2.57 16.19
C SER A 90 6.04 2.73 14.82
N ASN A 91 6.84 3.76 14.63
CA ASN A 91 7.58 4.02 13.39
C ASN A 91 8.61 2.92 13.10
N LEU A 92 9.31 2.42 14.13
CA LEU A 92 10.21 1.28 14.02
C LEU A 92 9.45 0.02 13.57
N GLY A 93 8.28 -0.25 14.16
CA GLY A 93 7.43 -1.36 13.76
C GLY A 93 6.98 -1.27 12.30
N GLU A 94 6.68 -0.07 11.80
CA GLU A 94 6.33 0.15 10.40
C GLU A 94 7.51 -0.17 9.47
N VAL A 95 8.69 0.35 9.76
CA VAL A 95 9.89 0.09 8.95
C VAL A 95 10.28 -1.39 8.99
N GLN A 96 10.21 -2.04 10.14
CA GLN A 96 10.48 -3.48 10.25
C GLN A 96 9.50 -4.32 9.42
N LYS A 97 8.22 -3.91 9.36
CA LYS A 97 7.25 -4.54 8.46
C LYS A 97 7.67 -4.39 6.99
N LEU A 98 8.13 -3.21 6.56
CA LEU A 98 8.63 -2.97 5.21
C LEU A 98 9.88 -3.78 4.88
N LEU A 99 10.76 -4.00 5.87
CA LEU A 99 11.95 -4.85 5.77
C LEU A 99 11.65 -6.36 5.89
N GLY A 100 10.37 -6.76 6.02
CA GLY A 100 9.97 -8.15 6.19
C GLY A 100 10.21 -8.73 7.59
N ARG A 101 10.63 -7.92 8.57
CA ARG A 101 10.86 -8.34 9.97
C ARG A 101 9.56 -8.27 10.77
N ILE A 102 8.63 -9.14 10.41
CA ILE A 102 7.24 -9.05 10.86
C ILE A 102 7.07 -9.33 12.36
N ASP A 103 7.84 -10.26 12.94
CA ASP A 103 7.79 -10.58 14.38
C ASP A 103 8.27 -9.41 15.25
N ASP A 104 9.35 -8.74 14.83
CA ASP A 104 9.88 -7.55 15.51
C ASP A 104 8.88 -6.40 15.44
N SER A 105 8.29 -6.21 14.26
CA SER A 105 7.22 -5.22 14.03
C SER A 105 6.05 -5.43 14.99
N LEU A 106 5.58 -6.69 15.13
CA LEU A 106 4.47 -7.01 16.05
C LEU A 106 4.82 -6.69 17.50
N SER A 107 6.03 -6.98 17.92
CA SER A 107 6.52 -6.71 19.27
C SER A 107 6.54 -5.21 19.54
N ASN A 108 7.08 -4.41 18.62
CA ASN A 108 7.15 -2.96 18.76
C ASN A 108 5.77 -2.30 18.72
N TYR A 109 4.87 -2.72 17.83
CA TYR A 109 3.49 -2.21 17.82
C TYR A 109 2.73 -2.55 19.10
N LYS A 110 2.87 -3.77 19.64
CA LYS A 110 2.27 -4.13 20.93
C LYS A 110 2.76 -3.24 22.06
N TYR A 111 4.07 -3.02 22.12
CA TYR A 111 4.67 -2.18 23.17
C TYR A 111 4.25 -0.71 23.02
N ALA A 112 4.28 -0.16 21.79
CA ALA A 112 3.77 1.19 21.53
C ALA A 112 2.30 1.34 21.98
N TYR A 113 1.46 0.34 21.67
CA TYR A 113 0.04 0.35 22.05
C TYR A 113 -0.17 0.25 23.56
N GLN A 114 0.68 -0.47 24.28
CA GLN A 114 0.64 -0.51 25.76
C GLN A 114 0.99 0.85 26.37
N LEU A 115 1.95 1.55 25.78
CA LEU A 115 2.37 2.88 26.28
C LEU A 115 1.37 3.97 25.91
N LYS A 116 0.82 3.94 24.69
CA LYS A 116 -0.07 4.98 24.16
C LYS A 116 -1.16 4.37 23.25
N PRO A 117 -2.27 3.88 23.82
CA PRO A 117 -3.33 3.21 23.06
C PRO A 117 -4.09 4.10 22.07
N ASP A 118 -3.98 5.42 22.24
CA ASP A 118 -4.61 6.47 21.42
C ASP A 118 -3.67 7.06 20.35
N LEU A 119 -2.48 6.47 20.16
CA LEU A 119 -1.56 6.90 19.12
C LEU A 119 -2.20 6.73 17.74
N ASP A 120 -2.13 7.79 16.94
CA ASP A 120 -2.73 7.87 15.61
C ASP A 120 -2.37 6.64 14.74
N TYR A 121 -3.37 6.01 14.14
CA TYR A 121 -3.30 4.86 13.24
C TYR A 121 -2.74 3.55 13.83
N LEU A 122 -2.24 3.55 15.06
CA LEU A 122 -1.57 2.38 15.64
C LEU A 122 -2.52 1.20 15.86
N LEU A 123 -3.77 1.45 16.31
CA LEU A 123 -4.73 0.38 16.55
C LEU A 123 -5.01 -0.44 15.27
N GLY A 124 -5.32 0.24 14.17
CA GLY A 124 -5.56 -0.42 12.88
C GLY A 124 -4.32 -1.15 12.36
N ALA A 125 -3.14 -0.54 12.48
CA ALA A 125 -1.87 -1.15 12.09
C ALA A 125 -1.58 -2.43 12.89
N LEU A 126 -1.80 -2.41 14.21
CA LEU A 126 -1.60 -3.58 15.08
C LEU A 126 -2.60 -4.70 14.75
N ILE A 127 -3.90 -4.38 14.55
CA ILE A 127 -4.89 -5.39 14.18
C ILE A 127 -4.55 -6.01 12.82
N HIS A 128 -4.26 -5.18 11.81
CA HIS A 128 -3.87 -5.66 10.48
C HIS A 128 -2.60 -6.52 10.54
N LEU A 129 -1.63 -6.17 11.39
CA LEU A 129 -0.43 -6.97 11.56
C LEU A 129 -0.74 -8.32 12.24
N LYS A 130 -1.62 -8.35 13.27
CA LYS A 130 -2.09 -9.62 13.85
C LYS A 130 -2.75 -10.53 12.81
N MET A 131 -3.48 -9.96 11.83
CA MET A 131 -4.05 -10.73 10.71
C MET A 131 -2.97 -11.39 9.86
N ASN A 132 -1.81 -10.76 9.65
CA ASN A 132 -0.68 -11.38 8.94
C ASN A 132 -0.13 -12.63 9.67
N PHE A 133 -0.34 -12.72 10.97
CA PHE A 133 0.00 -13.90 11.77
C PHE A 133 -1.17 -14.86 11.94
N CYS A 134 -2.33 -14.57 11.39
CA CYS A 134 -3.58 -15.29 11.68
C CYS A 134 -3.86 -15.40 13.19
N ILE A 135 -3.58 -14.32 13.94
CA ILE A 135 -3.90 -14.18 15.36
C ILE A 135 -5.24 -13.46 15.46
N TRP A 136 -6.26 -14.22 15.82
CA TRP A 136 -7.65 -13.75 15.81
C TRP A 136 -8.26 -13.58 17.21
N ASP A 137 -7.46 -13.79 18.26
CA ASP A 137 -7.90 -13.53 19.63
C ASP A 137 -8.35 -12.08 19.76
N ASP A 138 -9.50 -11.86 20.41
CA ASP A 138 -10.14 -10.55 20.58
C ASP A 138 -10.48 -9.79 19.28
N LEU A 139 -10.40 -10.40 18.10
CA LEU A 139 -10.64 -9.70 16.83
C LEU A 139 -12.01 -9.00 16.77
N PRO A 140 -13.16 -9.64 17.15
CA PRO A 140 -14.45 -8.96 17.15
C PRO A 140 -14.50 -7.74 18.07
N LYS A 141 -13.91 -7.82 19.26
CA LYS A 141 -13.79 -6.69 20.20
C LYS A 141 -12.97 -5.56 19.61
N ASN A 142 -11.83 -5.90 18.99
CA ASN A 142 -10.94 -4.93 18.38
C ASN A 142 -11.59 -4.23 17.17
N ILE A 143 -12.33 -4.97 16.33
CA ILE A 143 -13.09 -4.41 15.20
C ILE A 143 -14.17 -3.44 15.72
N ASN A 144 -14.95 -3.82 16.74
CA ASN A 144 -15.95 -2.95 17.34
C ASN A 144 -15.33 -1.66 17.88
N MET A 145 -14.21 -1.74 18.58
CA MET A 145 -13.48 -0.58 19.08
C MET A 145 -12.96 0.30 17.93
N LEU A 146 -12.39 -0.30 16.89
CA LEU A 146 -11.90 0.39 15.70
C LEU A 146 -13.02 1.14 14.98
N THR A 147 -14.16 0.47 14.75
CA THR A 147 -15.35 1.07 14.13
C THR A 147 -15.88 2.25 14.94
N LYS A 148 -15.96 2.10 16.27
CA LYS A 148 -16.40 3.19 17.16
C LYS A 148 -15.47 4.40 17.07
N LYS A 149 -14.15 4.18 17.12
CA LYS A 149 -13.15 5.25 16.98
C LYS A 149 -13.25 5.99 15.65
N ILE A 150 -13.36 5.25 14.54
CA ILE A 150 -13.57 5.85 13.21
C ILE A 150 -14.88 6.66 13.18
N ASN A 151 -15.98 6.14 13.74
CA ASN A 151 -17.23 6.86 13.81
C ASN A 151 -17.17 8.14 14.66
N ASN A 152 -16.28 8.21 15.62
CA ASN A 152 -15.99 9.42 16.40
C ASN A 152 -15.04 10.40 15.66
N GLY A 153 -14.56 10.10 14.47
CA GLY A 153 -13.59 10.93 13.74
C GLY A 153 -12.14 10.77 14.21
N GLU A 154 -11.83 9.71 14.97
CA GLU A 154 -10.48 9.46 15.47
C GLU A 154 -9.61 8.80 14.39
N LYS A 155 -8.31 9.10 14.37
CA LYS A 155 -7.31 8.55 13.46
C LYS A 155 -6.92 7.11 13.86
N ALA A 156 -7.88 6.20 13.81
CA ALA A 156 -7.72 4.87 14.38
C ALA A 156 -7.08 3.84 13.43
N SER A 157 -7.18 4.03 12.12
CA SER A 157 -6.61 3.14 11.10
C SER A 157 -6.32 3.86 9.79
N THR A 158 -5.33 3.35 9.06
CA THR A 158 -5.17 3.68 7.63
C THR A 158 -6.27 2.98 6.82
N PRO A 159 -6.74 3.56 5.69
CA PRO A 159 -7.82 2.98 4.89
C PRO A 159 -7.52 1.57 4.37
N PHE A 160 -6.29 1.32 3.91
CA PHE A 160 -5.90 0.02 3.36
C PHE A 160 -6.07 -1.13 4.36
N ALA A 161 -5.73 -0.91 5.63
CA ALA A 161 -5.83 -1.93 6.66
C ALA A 161 -7.29 -2.40 6.89
N LEU A 162 -8.27 -1.53 6.65
CA LEU A 162 -9.69 -1.82 6.87
C LEU A 162 -10.30 -2.75 5.84
N LEU A 163 -9.75 -2.81 4.61
CA LEU A 163 -10.30 -3.62 3.52
C LEU A 163 -10.51 -5.09 3.89
N SER A 164 -9.62 -5.63 4.72
CA SER A 164 -9.69 -7.03 5.17
C SER A 164 -10.38 -7.21 6.54
N LEU A 165 -10.67 -6.12 7.25
CA LEU A 165 -11.17 -6.17 8.63
C LEU A 165 -12.67 -5.89 8.72
N ILE A 166 -13.20 -5.01 7.88
CA ILE A 166 -14.55 -4.48 7.97
C ILE A 166 -15.21 -4.55 6.60
N ASP A 167 -16.40 -5.13 6.50
CA ASP A 167 -17.21 -5.19 5.28
C ASP A 167 -18.30 -4.10 5.34
N ASP A 168 -17.86 -2.84 5.41
CA ASP A 168 -18.75 -1.69 5.42
C ASP A 168 -18.14 -0.51 4.65
N PRO A 169 -18.59 -0.24 3.42
CA PRO A 169 -18.08 0.86 2.60
C PRO A 169 -18.22 2.23 3.25
N SER A 170 -19.22 2.44 4.12
CA SER A 170 -19.41 3.73 4.80
C SER A 170 -18.30 3.99 5.82
N ILE A 171 -17.85 2.96 6.51
CA ILE A 171 -16.71 3.02 7.44
C ILE A 171 -15.40 3.22 6.65
N HIS A 172 -15.26 2.56 5.50
CA HIS A 172 -14.10 2.76 4.62
C HIS A 172 -14.02 4.22 4.15
N LYS A 173 -15.14 4.79 3.67
CA LYS A 173 -15.21 6.19 3.24
C LYS A 173 -14.81 7.13 4.38
N LYS A 174 -15.38 6.95 5.57
CA LYS A 174 -15.10 7.79 6.74
C LYS A 174 -13.63 7.73 7.17
N ALA A 175 -13.05 6.53 7.18
CA ALA A 175 -11.63 6.38 7.48
C ALA A 175 -10.73 7.00 6.41
N ALA A 176 -11.13 6.91 5.15
CA ALA A 176 -10.44 7.56 4.04
C ALA A 176 -10.50 9.09 4.16
N GLU A 177 -11.65 9.67 4.52
CA GLU A 177 -11.81 11.11 4.80
C GLU A 177 -10.89 11.57 5.93
N ILE A 178 -10.87 10.85 7.06
CA ILE A 178 -10.01 11.17 8.20
C ILE A 178 -8.54 11.13 7.79
N TYR A 179 -8.14 10.08 7.07
CA TYR A 179 -6.75 9.89 6.65
C TYR A 179 -6.30 10.92 5.61
N SER A 180 -7.13 11.19 4.62
CA SER A 180 -6.81 12.16 3.55
C SER A 180 -6.70 13.57 4.08
N ASN A 181 -7.62 13.98 4.96
CA ASN A 181 -7.58 15.30 5.60
C ASN A 181 -6.35 15.48 6.49
N ASP A 182 -5.84 14.41 7.09
CA ASP A 182 -4.63 14.44 7.92
C ASP A 182 -3.35 14.45 7.08
N LYS A 183 -3.25 13.57 6.07
CA LYS A 183 -2.00 13.31 5.34
C LYS A 183 -1.89 14.02 4.01
N PHE A 184 -3.00 14.21 3.32
CA PHE A 184 -3.04 14.71 1.95
C PHE A 184 -4.14 15.76 1.75
N PRO A 185 -4.21 16.81 2.59
CA PRO A 185 -5.20 17.86 2.42
C PRO A 185 -5.00 18.55 1.06
N ARG A 186 -6.10 18.98 0.44
CA ARG A 186 -6.03 19.76 -0.81
C ARG A 186 -5.07 20.94 -0.64
N SER A 187 -4.18 21.09 -1.60
CA SER A 187 -3.21 22.19 -1.64
C SER A 187 -3.63 23.26 -2.65
N ASN A 188 -3.54 24.52 -2.24
CA ASN A 188 -3.79 25.69 -3.09
C ASN A 188 -2.49 26.31 -3.64
N ILE A 189 -1.37 25.59 -3.62
CA ILE A 189 -0.08 26.07 -4.15
C ILE A 189 -0.18 26.34 -5.64
N PHE A 190 -0.92 25.50 -6.36
CA PHE A 190 -1.22 25.69 -7.78
C PHE A 190 -2.71 25.99 -7.97
N PRO A 191 -3.07 26.93 -8.88
CA PRO A 191 -4.46 27.14 -9.23
C PRO A 191 -5.04 25.91 -9.95
N ARG A 192 -6.36 25.74 -9.89
CA ARG A 192 -7.03 24.70 -10.69
C ARG A 192 -6.73 24.93 -12.17
N ILE A 193 -6.44 23.85 -12.90
CA ILE A 193 -6.16 23.90 -14.33
C ILE A 193 -7.48 23.90 -15.10
N PRO A 194 -7.74 24.85 -15.99
CA PRO A 194 -8.79 24.70 -16.98
C PRO A 194 -8.40 23.60 -17.97
N GLN A 195 -9.37 23.10 -18.73
CA GLN A 195 -9.08 22.15 -19.80
C GLN A 195 -8.05 22.76 -20.77
N TYR A 196 -7.05 21.97 -21.15
CA TYR A 196 -6.12 22.35 -22.19
C TYR A 196 -6.82 22.35 -23.56
N HIS A 197 -6.37 23.21 -24.46
CA HIS A 197 -6.91 23.34 -25.82
C HIS A 197 -5.79 23.25 -26.84
N GLY A 198 -6.10 22.74 -28.03
CA GLY A 198 -5.16 22.69 -29.15
C GLY A 198 -4.31 21.43 -29.24
N HIS A 199 -4.53 20.45 -28.38
CA HIS A 199 -3.89 19.14 -28.51
C HIS A 199 -4.58 18.33 -29.65
N GLU A 200 -3.78 17.74 -30.53
CA GLU A 200 -4.28 16.76 -31.52
C GLU A 200 -4.63 15.42 -30.84
N LYS A 201 -3.97 15.11 -29.73
CA LYS A 201 -4.17 13.87 -28.96
C LYS A 201 -4.43 14.23 -27.49
N ILE A 202 -5.26 13.43 -26.83
CA ILE A 202 -5.45 13.50 -25.37
C ILE A 202 -4.20 12.91 -24.69
N ARG A 203 -3.56 13.68 -23.81
CA ARG A 203 -2.38 13.25 -23.06
C ARG A 203 -2.81 12.60 -21.75
N ILE A 204 -2.48 11.31 -21.61
CA ILE A 204 -2.80 10.53 -20.42
C ILE A 204 -1.53 10.24 -19.65
N GLY A 205 -1.48 10.65 -18.37
CA GLY A 205 -0.39 10.35 -17.45
C GLY A 205 -0.78 9.26 -16.46
N TYR A 206 -0.07 8.13 -16.47
CA TYR A 206 -0.20 7.07 -15.48
C TYR A 206 0.84 7.22 -14.38
N PHE A 207 0.42 7.21 -13.13
CA PHE A 207 1.26 7.45 -11.96
C PHE A 207 1.37 6.19 -11.11
N SER A 208 2.56 5.65 -10.92
CA SER A 208 2.77 4.45 -10.11
C SER A 208 4.19 4.33 -9.56
N ALA A 209 4.32 3.64 -8.41
CA ALA A 209 5.59 3.10 -7.94
C ALA A 209 5.88 1.68 -8.49
N ASP A 210 4.94 1.09 -9.25
CA ASP A 210 4.93 -0.34 -9.53
C ASP A 210 5.21 -0.67 -11.00
N PHE A 211 5.89 0.21 -11.75
CA PHE A 211 6.31 -0.05 -13.13
C PHE A 211 7.53 -0.98 -13.23
N TRP A 212 7.43 -2.13 -12.59
CA TRP A 212 8.44 -3.16 -12.51
C TRP A 212 7.77 -4.53 -12.36
N ASN A 213 8.50 -5.60 -12.06
CA ASN A 213 7.97 -6.96 -11.90
C ASN A 213 7.00 -7.06 -10.69
N HIS A 214 5.82 -6.50 -10.84
CA HIS A 214 4.79 -6.30 -9.81
C HIS A 214 3.38 -6.66 -10.34
N PRO A 215 2.45 -7.13 -9.51
CA PRO A 215 1.08 -7.47 -9.92
C PRO A 215 0.36 -6.38 -10.73
N THR A 216 0.51 -5.10 -10.40
CA THR A 216 -0.06 -4.00 -11.18
C THR A 216 0.46 -4.01 -12.61
N SER A 217 1.76 -4.22 -12.81
CA SER A 217 2.38 -4.28 -14.12
C SER A 217 1.96 -5.51 -14.92
N TYR A 218 1.73 -6.66 -14.26
CA TYR A 218 1.21 -7.87 -14.93
C TYR A 218 -0.17 -7.62 -15.54
N LEU A 219 -0.98 -6.79 -14.89
CA LEU A 219 -2.31 -6.43 -15.37
C LEU A 219 -2.28 -5.32 -16.44
N THR A 220 -1.41 -4.32 -16.30
CA THR A 220 -1.50 -3.07 -17.06
C THR A 220 -0.55 -2.96 -18.24
N ALA A 221 0.45 -3.84 -18.39
CA ALA A 221 1.43 -3.73 -19.48
C ALA A 221 0.74 -3.70 -20.85
N GLU A 222 -0.19 -4.64 -21.11
CA GLU A 222 -0.92 -4.69 -22.39
C GLU A 222 -1.92 -3.53 -22.55
N LEU A 223 -2.41 -2.94 -21.46
CA LEU A 223 -3.23 -1.73 -21.50
C LEU A 223 -2.46 -0.57 -22.15
N TYR A 224 -1.19 -0.36 -21.74
CA TYR A 224 -0.38 0.72 -22.30
C TYR A 224 -0.09 0.48 -23.78
N GLU A 225 0.18 -0.76 -24.18
CA GLU A 225 0.46 -1.16 -25.58
C GLU A 225 -0.73 -0.93 -26.52
N ASN A 226 -1.97 -1.12 -26.02
CA ASN A 226 -3.19 -1.15 -26.82
C ASN A 226 -3.93 0.21 -26.94
N HIS A 227 -3.40 1.28 -26.38
CA HIS A 227 -3.99 2.59 -26.58
C HIS A 227 -3.96 3.01 -28.09
N ASP A 228 -5.06 3.58 -28.56
CA ASP A 228 -5.12 4.16 -29.92
C ASP A 228 -4.21 5.40 -30.00
N ARG A 229 -2.99 5.20 -30.50
CA ARG A 229 -1.96 6.25 -30.65
C ARG A 229 -2.34 7.37 -31.62
N LYS A 230 -3.43 7.23 -32.36
CA LYS A 230 -3.99 8.34 -33.16
C LYS A 230 -4.77 9.34 -32.30
N LYS A 231 -5.31 8.88 -31.16
CA LYS A 231 -6.14 9.67 -30.26
C LYS A 231 -5.46 10.04 -28.94
N PHE A 232 -4.53 9.20 -28.50
CA PHE A 232 -3.93 9.31 -27.18
C PHE A 232 -2.39 9.37 -27.25
N GLU A 233 -1.83 10.18 -26.39
CA GLU A 233 -0.40 10.21 -26.08
C GLU A 233 -0.21 9.76 -24.63
N ILE A 234 0.59 8.72 -24.42
CA ILE A 234 0.67 8.02 -23.13
C ILE A 234 1.99 8.33 -22.44
N HIS A 235 1.87 8.86 -21.23
CA HIS A 235 2.98 9.16 -20.32
C HIS A 235 2.92 8.25 -19.09
N ALA A 236 4.06 7.69 -18.67
CA ALA A 236 4.21 6.98 -17.40
C ALA A 236 5.10 7.80 -16.48
N PHE A 237 4.61 8.12 -15.28
CA PHE A 237 5.35 8.80 -14.23
C PHE A 237 5.72 7.78 -13.14
N SER A 238 6.95 7.29 -13.17
CA SER A 238 7.45 6.28 -12.25
C SER A 238 8.10 6.93 -11.03
N PHE A 239 7.58 6.63 -9.85
CA PHE A 239 8.20 7.06 -8.59
C PHE A 239 8.67 5.87 -7.73
N GLY A 240 8.69 4.67 -8.29
CA GLY A 240 9.27 3.47 -7.68
C GLY A 240 10.71 3.23 -8.12
N LEU A 241 11.24 2.08 -7.71
CA LEU A 241 12.60 1.67 -8.08
C LEU A 241 12.71 1.40 -9.59
N ASP A 242 13.79 1.86 -10.18
CA ASP A 242 14.20 1.45 -11.54
C ASP A 242 14.96 0.12 -11.48
N THR A 243 14.27 -0.95 -11.84
CA THR A 243 14.78 -2.32 -11.69
C THR A 243 15.36 -2.88 -12.98
N ASN A 244 15.09 -2.25 -14.13
CA ASN A 244 15.43 -2.77 -15.47
C ASN A 244 14.97 -4.22 -15.70
N ASP A 245 13.96 -4.68 -14.98
CA ASP A 245 13.39 -6.01 -15.18
C ASP A 245 12.49 -6.07 -16.43
N LYS A 246 12.08 -7.28 -16.79
CA LYS A 246 11.26 -7.57 -17.98
C LYS A 246 10.01 -6.68 -18.09
N PHE A 247 9.32 -6.41 -16.98
CA PHE A 247 8.10 -5.59 -17.00
C PHE A 247 8.42 -4.10 -17.04
N ASN A 248 9.49 -3.65 -16.37
CA ASN A 248 9.95 -2.27 -16.47
C ASN A 248 10.30 -1.92 -17.94
N ILE A 249 11.09 -2.78 -18.59
CA ILE A 249 11.44 -2.61 -20.02
C ILE A 249 10.17 -2.61 -20.89
N ARG A 250 9.30 -3.60 -20.72
CA ARG A 250 8.06 -3.71 -21.50
C ARG A 250 7.16 -2.47 -21.37
N ILE A 251 7.03 -1.90 -20.16
CA ILE A 251 6.21 -0.71 -19.95
C ILE A 251 6.87 0.51 -20.57
N ARG A 252 8.21 0.66 -20.47
CA ARG A 252 8.95 1.74 -21.13
C ARG A 252 8.76 1.73 -22.64
N GLU A 253 8.73 0.56 -23.24
CA GLU A 253 8.48 0.38 -24.69
C GLU A 253 6.99 0.55 -25.05
N GLY A 254 6.10 0.29 -24.11
CA GLY A 254 4.64 0.33 -24.27
C GLY A 254 4.02 1.72 -24.12
N VAL A 255 4.77 2.75 -23.70
CA VAL A 255 4.30 4.14 -23.57
C VAL A 255 5.01 5.07 -24.54
N ASP A 256 4.47 6.26 -24.80
CA ASP A 256 5.16 7.24 -25.67
C ASP A 256 6.31 7.93 -24.90
N TYR A 257 6.09 8.20 -23.59
CA TYR A 257 7.08 8.85 -22.73
C TYR A 257 7.11 8.22 -21.34
N PHE A 258 8.30 7.84 -20.90
CA PHE A 258 8.53 7.34 -19.55
C PHE A 258 9.36 8.35 -18.75
N HIS A 259 8.79 8.82 -17.64
CA HIS A 259 9.39 9.81 -16.75
C HIS A 259 9.76 9.14 -15.42
N ASP A 260 11.04 9.06 -15.13
CA ASP A 260 11.51 8.69 -13.78
C ASP A 260 11.43 9.94 -12.90
N VAL A 261 10.53 9.91 -11.93
CA VAL A 261 10.29 11.00 -10.98
C VAL A 261 10.55 10.58 -9.52
N GLN A 262 11.27 9.48 -9.33
CA GLN A 262 11.55 8.90 -8.00
C GLN A 262 12.19 9.92 -7.06
N THR A 263 13.17 10.66 -7.53
CA THR A 263 13.95 11.62 -6.73
C THR A 263 13.34 13.02 -6.70
N MET A 264 12.31 13.29 -7.50
CA MET A 264 11.66 14.60 -7.56
C MET A 264 10.69 14.77 -6.38
N SER A 265 10.57 16.01 -5.85
CA SER A 265 9.51 16.36 -4.90
C SER A 265 8.13 16.29 -5.56
N ASP A 266 7.05 16.12 -4.79
CA ASP A 266 5.68 16.18 -5.33
C ASP A 266 5.41 17.50 -6.06
N TYR A 267 5.94 18.60 -5.53
CA TYR A 267 5.85 19.92 -6.16
C TYR A 267 6.51 19.96 -7.55
N ASP A 268 7.72 19.40 -7.68
CA ASP A 268 8.43 19.41 -8.97
C ASP A 268 7.78 18.44 -9.98
N VAL A 269 7.24 17.31 -9.51
CA VAL A 269 6.44 16.41 -10.35
C VAL A 269 5.22 17.14 -10.91
N VAL A 270 4.49 17.88 -10.07
CA VAL A 270 3.32 18.65 -10.52
C VAL A 270 3.72 19.71 -11.54
N LYS A 271 4.85 20.41 -11.35
CA LYS A 271 5.37 21.36 -12.35
C LYS A 271 5.68 20.69 -13.68
N LEU A 272 6.34 19.53 -13.65
CA LEU A 272 6.64 18.75 -14.84
C LEU A 272 5.35 18.33 -15.58
N VAL A 273 4.40 17.73 -14.86
CA VAL A 273 3.13 17.26 -15.43
C VAL A 273 2.35 18.40 -16.09
N ARG A 274 2.29 19.55 -15.43
CA ARG A 274 1.64 20.74 -15.99
C ARG A 274 2.37 21.34 -17.19
N SER A 275 3.72 21.30 -17.21
CA SER A 275 4.49 21.76 -18.37
C SER A 275 4.34 20.83 -19.59
N LEU A 276 4.02 19.55 -19.34
CA LEU A 276 3.68 18.56 -20.36
C LEU A 276 2.20 18.62 -20.75
N GLU A 277 1.41 19.49 -20.12
CA GLU A 277 -0.02 19.66 -20.38
C GLU A 277 -0.79 18.34 -20.38
N ILE A 278 -0.60 17.51 -19.35
CA ILE A 278 -1.31 16.23 -19.20
C ILE A 278 -2.79 16.52 -18.94
N ASP A 279 -3.69 16.01 -19.80
CA ASP A 279 -5.14 16.21 -19.71
C ASP A 279 -5.76 15.35 -18.61
N ILE A 280 -5.32 14.09 -18.49
CA ILE A 280 -5.87 13.11 -17.55
C ILE A 280 -4.72 12.48 -16.75
N ALA A 281 -4.73 12.67 -15.46
CA ALA A 281 -3.80 12.01 -14.53
C ALA A 281 -4.48 10.80 -13.86
N ILE A 282 -3.91 9.61 -14.02
CA ILE A 282 -4.45 8.36 -13.50
C ILE A 282 -3.56 7.85 -12.37
N ASP A 283 -4.10 7.83 -11.16
CA ASP A 283 -3.46 7.25 -9.98
C ASP A 283 -3.66 5.73 -9.95
N LEU A 284 -2.57 4.99 -10.05
CA LEU A 284 -2.56 3.53 -9.96
C LEU A 284 -2.18 2.99 -8.58
N LYS A 285 -2.05 3.87 -7.57
CA LYS A 285 -1.63 3.48 -6.21
C LYS A 285 -2.73 3.64 -5.18
N GLY A 286 -3.44 4.74 -5.18
CA GLY A 286 -4.34 5.08 -4.09
C GLY A 286 -3.64 5.02 -2.74
N PHE A 287 -4.28 4.45 -1.71
CA PHE A 287 -3.70 4.29 -0.36
C PHE A 287 -2.88 3.01 -0.17
N THR A 288 -2.29 2.48 -1.22
CA THR A 288 -1.33 1.37 -1.11
C THR A 288 0.08 1.86 -0.75
N GLY A 289 1.01 0.94 -0.50
CA GLY A 289 2.39 1.32 -0.15
C GLY A 289 3.08 2.17 -1.20
N MET A 290 4.00 3.04 -0.78
CA MET A 290 4.75 3.96 -1.66
C MET A 290 3.85 4.87 -2.50
N ASN A 291 2.69 5.31 -1.97
CA ASN A 291 1.83 6.27 -2.68
C ASN A 291 2.38 7.70 -2.58
N ARG A 292 1.97 8.54 -3.53
CA ARG A 292 2.33 9.97 -3.59
C ARG A 292 1.10 10.83 -3.85
N GLN A 293 0.10 10.70 -2.98
CA GLN A 293 -1.17 11.42 -3.08
C GLN A 293 -1.02 12.95 -3.02
N GLY A 294 0.09 13.44 -2.47
CA GLY A 294 0.44 14.86 -2.50
C GLY A 294 0.50 15.45 -3.92
N ILE A 295 0.86 14.65 -4.93
CA ILE A 295 0.84 15.05 -6.35
C ILE A 295 -0.58 15.45 -6.76
N PHE A 296 -1.57 14.59 -6.48
CA PHE A 296 -2.98 14.82 -6.86
C PHE A 296 -3.62 15.93 -6.01
N ALA A 297 -3.26 16.03 -4.72
CA ALA A 297 -3.73 17.08 -3.83
C ALA A 297 -3.36 18.50 -4.30
N MET A 298 -2.33 18.65 -5.15
CA MET A 298 -1.90 19.91 -5.76
C MET A 298 -2.54 20.21 -7.12
N SER A 299 -3.58 19.47 -7.53
CA SER A 299 -4.27 19.64 -8.81
C SER A 299 -3.32 19.50 -10.00
N THR A 300 -2.82 18.30 -10.23
CA THR A 300 -1.74 18.03 -11.21
C THR A 300 -2.22 18.04 -12.66
N ALA A 301 -3.50 17.70 -12.91
CA ALA A 301 -4.13 17.71 -14.23
C ALA A 301 -5.58 18.24 -14.19
N PRO A 302 -6.19 18.64 -15.32
CA PRO A 302 -7.60 19.03 -15.40
C PRO A 302 -8.55 17.95 -14.91
N ILE A 303 -8.25 16.68 -15.22
CA ILE A 303 -9.02 15.49 -14.79
C ILE A 303 -8.08 14.56 -14.03
N GLN A 304 -8.50 14.14 -12.84
CA GLN A 304 -7.74 13.24 -11.98
C GLN A 304 -8.58 12.00 -11.65
N VAL A 305 -8.01 10.81 -11.84
CA VAL A 305 -8.73 9.54 -11.82
C VAL A 305 -8.02 8.55 -10.90
N SER A 306 -8.76 7.87 -10.04
CA SER A 306 -8.28 6.70 -9.29
C SER A 306 -8.56 5.42 -10.08
N TYR A 307 -7.59 4.52 -10.17
CA TYR A 307 -7.76 3.28 -10.91
C TYR A 307 -6.90 2.14 -10.34
N LEU A 308 -7.48 0.97 -10.22
CA LEU A 308 -6.89 -0.34 -10.06
C LEU A 308 -6.17 -0.60 -8.72
N GLY A 309 -5.23 0.27 -8.30
CA GLY A 309 -4.29 -0.05 -7.20
C GLY A 309 -4.94 -0.14 -5.82
N TYR A 310 -5.90 0.74 -5.51
CA TYR A 310 -6.63 0.73 -4.25
C TYR A 310 -8.13 0.51 -4.49
N PRO A 311 -8.71 -0.61 -3.99
CA PRO A 311 -10.10 -0.96 -4.26
C PRO A 311 -11.06 -0.29 -3.25
N GLY A 312 -11.05 1.02 -3.19
CA GLY A 312 -11.92 1.82 -2.32
C GLY A 312 -11.95 3.27 -2.74
N THR A 313 -12.84 4.06 -2.12
CA THR A 313 -12.85 5.51 -2.31
C THR A 313 -11.63 6.16 -1.65
N MET A 314 -11.06 7.15 -2.31
CA MET A 314 -10.01 8.00 -1.73
C MET A 314 -10.61 9.08 -0.81
N ALA A 315 -11.93 9.30 -0.91
CA ALA A 315 -12.71 10.24 -0.12
C ALA A 315 -12.13 11.66 -0.12
N VAL A 316 -11.70 12.12 -1.31
CA VAL A 316 -11.13 13.45 -1.54
C VAL A 316 -11.91 14.18 -2.64
N ASP A 317 -11.83 15.50 -2.64
CA ASP A 317 -12.52 16.36 -3.61
C ASP A 317 -11.66 16.72 -4.84
N TYR A 318 -10.41 16.25 -4.88
CA TYR A 318 -9.49 16.50 -5.99
C TYR A 318 -9.30 15.30 -6.93
N LEU A 319 -9.92 14.14 -6.65
CA LEU A 319 -10.07 13.04 -7.62
C LEU A 319 -11.48 13.05 -8.17
N ASP A 320 -11.61 13.20 -9.49
CA ASP A 320 -12.89 13.40 -10.16
C ASP A 320 -13.62 12.06 -10.39
N TYR A 321 -12.87 11.01 -10.75
CA TYR A 321 -13.42 9.72 -11.18
C TYR A 321 -12.69 8.53 -10.54
N LEU A 322 -13.45 7.44 -10.38
CA LEU A 322 -12.96 6.09 -10.11
C LEU A 322 -13.39 5.15 -11.24
N ILE A 323 -12.46 4.41 -11.83
CA ILE A 323 -12.77 3.40 -12.84
C ILE A 323 -13.12 2.09 -12.14
N ALA A 324 -14.30 1.55 -12.41
CA ALA A 324 -14.81 0.31 -11.85
C ALA A 324 -15.67 -0.46 -12.88
N ASP A 325 -16.34 -1.51 -12.47
CA ASP A 325 -17.40 -2.17 -13.22
C ASP A 325 -18.64 -2.40 -12.34
N ARG A 326 -19.75 -2.83 -12.97
CA ARG A 326 -21.03 -2.99 -12.28
C ARG A 326 -21.09 -4.19 -11.34
N THR A 327 -20.15 -5.11 -11.43
CA THR A 327 -20.03 -6.25 -10.51
C THR A 327 -19.31 -5.80 -9.23
N LEU A 328 -18.29 -4.96 -9.38
CA LEU A 328 -17.50 -4.46 -8.26
C LEU A 328 -18.26 -3.40 -7.45
N ILE A 329 -18.86 -2.41 -8.14
CA ILE A 329 -19.62 -1.33 -7.49
C ILE A 329 -21.03 -1.32 -8.06
N LEU A 330 -21.99 -1.74 -7.25
CA LEU A 330 -23.40 -1.67 -7.59
C LEU A 330 -23.86 -0.20 -7.56
N LYS A 331 -24.82 0.13 -8.42
CA LYS A 331 -25.29 1.52 -8.56
C LYS A 331 -25.77 2.14 -7.23
N GLU A 332 -26.46 1.37 -6.41
CA GLU A 332 -26.94 1.79 -5.09
C GLU A 332 -25.81 2.03 -4.07
N LYS A 333 -24.59 1.58 -4.37
CA LYS A 333 -23.39 1.79 -3.56
C LYS A 333 -22.54 2.99 -3.98
N GLU A 334 -22.87 3.67 -5.09
CA GLU A 334 -22.14 4.87 -5.55
C GLU A 334 -22.07 5.96 -4.48
N LYS A 335 -23.07 6.07 -3.61
CA LYS A 335 -23.11 7.04 -2.50
C LYS A 335 -21.96 6.86 -1.48
N ASP A 336 -21.39 5.66 -1.42
CA ASP A 336 -20.29 5.32 -0.51
C ASP A 336 -18.92 5.73 -1.09
N TYR A 337 -18.91 6.37 -2.28
CA TYR A 337 -17.73 6.90 -2.94
C TYR A 337 -17.83 8.42 -3.07
N SER A 338 -16.72 9.12 -3.07
CA SER A 338 -16.64 10.56 -3.33
C SER A 338 -16.44 10.85 -4.81
N GLU A 339 -15.75 9.96 -5.49
CA GLU A 339 -15.47 10.03 -6.91
C GLU A 339 -16.71 9.63 -7.75
N LYS A 340 -16.85 10.19 -8.94
CA LYS A 340 -17.83 9.69 -9.91
C LYS A 340 -17.36 8.36 -10.49
N ILE A 341 -18.23 7.36 -10.48
CA ILE A 341 -17.87 6.03 -10.98
C ILE A 341 -17.95 6.00 -12.51
N VAL A 342 -16.87 5.61 -13.15
CA VAL A 342 -16.81 5.29 -14.58
C VAL A 342 -16.87 3.78 -14.73
N TYR A 343 -17.98 3.27 -15.26
CA TYR A 343 -18.19 1.84 -15.40
C TYR A 343 -17.61 1.31 -16.71
N MET A 344 -16.64 0.41 -16.59
CA MET A 344 -16.20 -0.39 -17.72
C MET A 344 -17.29 -1.40 -18.12
N PRO A 345 -17.44 -1.73 -19.42
CA PRO A 345 -18.56 -2.54 -19.90
C PRO A 345 -18.51 -4.00 -19.41
N ASN A 346 -17.33 -4.59 -19.24
CA ASN A 346 -17.15 -5.98 -18.87
C ASN A 346 -16.42 -6.15 -17.53
N SER A 347 -15.18 -5.69 -17.44
CA SER A 347 -14.37 -5.76 -16.23
C SER A 347 -13.53 -4.48 -16.11
N TYR A 348 -13.40 -3.97 -14.89
CA TYR A 348 -12.49 -2.86 -14.60
C TYR A 348 -11.02 -3.30 -14.66
N GLN A 349 -10.76 -4.57 -14.39
CA GLN A 349 -9.41 -5.11 -14.32
C GLN A 349 -8.90 -5.47 -15.71
N PRO A 350 -7.82 -4.82 -16.19
CA PRO A 350 -7.17 -5.23 -17.42
C PRO A 350 -6.45 -6.55 -17.18
N ASN A 351 -6.27 -7.32 -18.24
CA ASN A 351 -5.51 -8.57 -18.21
C ASN A 351 -4.74 -8.74 -19.52
N VAL A 352 -3.65 -9.51 -19.48
CA VAL A 352 -2.92 -9.90 -20.68
C VAL A 352 -3.73 -10.91 -21.47
N SER A 353 -4.04 -10.60 -22.73
CA SER A 353 -4.89 -11.43 -23.61
C SER A 353 -4.23 -12.75 -24.01
N LYS A 354 -2.89 -12.82 -24.04
CA LYS A 354 -2.12 -13.99 -24.40
C LYS A 354 -1.28 -14.46 -23.21
N LYS A 355 -1.90 -15.18 -22.28
CA LYS A 355 -1.13 -16.00 -21.34
C LYS A 355 -0.59 -17.20 -22.14
N SER A 356 0.73 -17.26 -22.35
CA SER A 356 1.37 -18.47 -22.91
C SER A 356 1.04 -19.63 -21.98
N ALA A 357 0.48 -20.72 -22.55
CA ALA A 357 0.27 -21.94 -21.78
C ALA A 357 1.65 -22.44 -21.29
N PHE A 358 1.95 -22.21 -20.03
CA PHE A 358 3.18 -22.70 -19.41
C PHE A 358 3.08 -24.24 -19.34
N LYS A 359 3.78 -24.93 -20.24
CA LYS A 359 3.96 -26.38 -20.08
C LYS A 359 4.79 -26.61 -18.82
N SER A 360 4.20 -27.23 -17.82
CA SER A 360 4.86 -27.55 -16.56
C SER A 360 5.13 -29.05 -16.50
N SER A 361 6.34 -29.42 -16.14
CA SER A 361 6.69 -30.78 -15.75
C SER A 361 6.55 -31.04 -14.25
N LEU A 362 6.13 -30.00 -13.49
CA LEU A 362 5.91 -30.12 -12.04
C LEU A 362 4.79 -31.09 -11.73
N THR A 363 5.02 -31.96 -10.76
CA THR A 363 4.03 -32.88 -10.19
C THR A 363 3.54 -32.40 -8.84
N ARG A 364 2.45 -32.94 -8.36
CA ARG A 364 1.95 -32.69 -7.00
C ARG A 364 2.99 -33.01 -5.92
N GLN A 365 3.78 -34.08 -6.12
CA GLN A 365 4.85 -34.47 -5.18
C GLN A 365 5.95 -33.41 -5.06
N ASP A 366 6.33 -32.76 -6.16
CA ASP A 366 7.39 -31.75 -6.18
C ASP A 366 7.05 -30.53 -5.33
N VAL A 367 5.77 -30.30 -5.06
CA VAL A 367 5.26 -29.17 -4.26
C VAL A 367 4.62 -29.62 -2.93
N GLY A 368 4.80 -30.88 -2.54
CA GLY A 368 4.32 -31.43 -1.26
C GLY A 368 2.82 -31.71 -1.22
N LEU A 369 2.15 -31.76 -2.37
CA LEU A 369 0.74 -32.11 -2.47
C LEU A 369 0.54 -33.62 -2.56
N PRO A 370 -0.60 -34.17 -2.07
CA PRO A 370 -0.91 -35.57 -2.23
C PRO A 370 -1.15 -35.93 -3.70
N ASN A 371 -0.74 -37.15 -4.10
CA ASN A 371 -0.94 -37.63 -5.47
C ASN A 371 -2.43 -37.80 -5.84
N ARG A 372 -3.26 -38.06 -4.86
CA ARG A 372 -4.72 -38.27 -5.01
C ARG A 372 -5.46 -37.36 -4.03
N GLY A 373 -6.70 -37.05 -4.32
CA GLY A 373 -7.53 -36.17 -3.52
C GLY A 373 -7.70 -34.81 -4.20
N PHE A 374 -8.69 -34.07 -3.72
CA PHE A 374 -9.04 -32.77 -4.24
C PHE A 374 -8.18 -31.67 -3.57
N VAL A 375 -7.59 -30.79 -4.36
CA VAL A 375 -6.71 -29.71 -3.90
C VAL A 375 -7.43 -28.38 -4.05
N PHE A 376 -7.95 -27.86 -2.95
CA PHE A 376 -8.36 -26.46 -2.87
C PHE A 376 -7.14 -25.58 -2.71
N CYS A 377 -7.11 -24.41 -3.32
CA CYS A 377 -6.00 -23.46 -3.11
C CYS A 377 -6.49 -22.05 -2.82
N CYS A 378 -5.69 -21.30 -2.06
CA CYS A 378 -5.81 -19.85 -1.91
C CYS A 378 -4.42 -19.25 -1.69
N PHE A 379 -3.98 -18.47 -2.66
CA PHE A 379 -2.67 -17.81 -2.60
C PHE A 379 -2.75 -16.32 -2.25
N ASN A 380 -3.87 -15.91 -1.65
CA ASN A 380 -4.01 -14.57 -1.08
C ASN A 380 -3.09 -14.37 0.12
N ASN A 381 -2.72 -13.12 0.38
CA ASN A 381 -2.00 -12.75 1.59
C ASN A 381 -2.78 -13.13 2.85
N GLN A 382 -2.07 -13.58 3.90
CA GLN A 382 -2.65 -14.11 5.14
C GLN A 382 -3.58 -13.12 5.84
N TYR A 383 -3.31 -11.80 5.77
CA TYR A 383 -4.17 -10.79 6.39
C TYR A 383 -5.59 -10.74 5.82
N LYS A 384 -5.82 -11.33 4.64
CA LYS A 384 -7.15 -11.47 4.04
C LYS A 384 -7.95 -12.66 4.60
N ILE A 385 -7.28 -13.61 5.26
CA ILE A 385 -7.92 -14.82 5.83
C ILE A 385 -8.57 -14.41 7.16
N THR A 386 -9.88 -14.21 7.14
CA THR A 386 -10.66 -13.96 8.36
C THR A 386 -11.07 -15.27 9.05
N PRO A 387 -11.38 -15.24 10.37
CA PRO A 387 -11.93 -16.40 11.06
C PRO A 387 -13.15 -17.02 10.37
N LEU A 388 -14.04 -16.15 9.85
CA LEU A 388 -15.25 -16.58 9.15
C LEU A 388 -14.95 -17.31 7.85
N THR A 389 -14.06 -16.74 7.03
CA THR A 389 -13.57 -17.37 5.79
C THR A 389 -12.91 -18.71 6.09
N PHE A 390 -12.01 -18.75 7.07
CA PHE A 390 -11.29 -19.96 7.44
C PHE A 390 -12.23 -21.06 7.96
N ALA A 391 -13.19 -20.70 8.81
CA ALA A 391 -14.21 -21.64 9.26
C ALA A 391 -15.05 -22.19 8.10
N GLY A 392 -15.35 -21.35 7.10
CA GLY A 392 -15.99 -21.78 5.85
C GLY A 392 -15.17 -22.84 5.11
N TRP A 393 -13.88 -22.60 4.94
CA TRP A 393 -12.95 -23.55 4.31
C TRP A 393 -12.84 -24.86 5.08
N MET A 394 -12.82 -24.81 6.42
CA MET A 394 -12.80 -26.04 7.25
C MET A 394 -14.08 -26.86 7.08
N ARG A 395 -15.25 -26.23 6.92
CA ARG A 395 -16.49 -26.97 6.58
C ARG A 395 -16.41 -27.65 5.21
N ILE A 396 -15.84 -26.96 4.21
CA ILE A 396 -15.60 -27.54 2.87
C ILE A 396 -14.68 -28.77 2.97
N LEU A 397 -13.54 -28.63 3.66
CA LEU A 397 -12.61 -29.73 3.86
C LEU A 397 -13.29 -30.90 4.56
N LYS A 398 -14.12 -30.67 5.59
CA LYS A 398 -14.83 -31.69 6.33
C LYS A 398 -15.83 -32.46 5.45
N ALA A 399 -16.45 -31.76 4.50
CA ALA A 399 -17.42 -32.34 3.57
C ALA A 399 -16.77 -33.04 2.35
N THR A 400 -15.46 -32.91 2.16
CA THR A 400 -14.74 -33.47 1.00
C THR A 400 -13.58 -34.32 1.50
N ASP A 401 -13.85 -35.64 1.62
CA ASP A 401 -12.86 -36.59 2.13
C ASP A 401 -11.59 -36.64 1.28
N GLY A 402 -10.42 -36.71 1.95
CA GLY A 402 -9.11 -36.78 1.30
C GLY A 402 -8.69 -35.47 0.61
N SER A 403 -9.47 -34.40 0.72
CA SER A 403 -9.08 -33.11 0.18
C SER A 403 -8.08 -32.38 1.07
N VAL A 404 -7.30 -31.47 0.46
CA VAL A 404 -6.36 -30.60 1.15
C VAL A 404 -6.58 -29.13 0.78
N LEU A 405 -6.14 -28.22 1.63
CA LEU A 405 -6.13 -26.79 1.37
C LEU A 405 -4.68 -26.31 1.25
N TRP A 406 -4.34 -25.80 0.08
CA TRP A 406 -3.01 -25.31 -0.27
C TRP A 406 -2.97 -23.78 -0.19
N LEU A 407 -2.20 -23.25 0.75
CA LEU A 407 -2.14 -21.83 1.09
C LEU A 407 -0.76 -21.25 0.84
N LEU A 408 -0.70 -20.01 0.39
CA LEU A 408 0.53 -19.23 0.38
C LEU A 408 0.79 -18.68 1.79
N VAL A 409 1.84 -19.13 2.45
CA VAL A 409 2.21 -18.67 3.79
C VAL A 409 3.74 -18.56 3.92
N ASN A 410 4.24 -17.33 4.02
CA ASN A 410 5.68 -17.06 4.16
C ASN A 410 6.14 -16.94 5.63
N ASN A 411 5.20 -16.93 6.57
CA ASN A 411 5.48 -16.78 8.00
C ASN A 411 5.14 -18.08 8.72
N ILE A 412 6.16 -18.69 9.32
CA ILE A 412 6.01 -19.97 10.06
C ILE A 412 5.02 -19.86 11.22
N ASN A 413 4.92 -18.70 11.88
CA ASN A 413 3.97 -18.50 12.97
C ASN A 413 2.53 -18.44 12.46
N ALA A 414 2.29 -17.83 11.29
CA ALA A 414 0.99 -17.84 10.65
C ALA A 414 0.57 -19.28 10.29
N ALA A 415 1.47 -20.08 9.72
CA ALA A 415 1.21 -21.50 9.42
C ALA A 415 0.85 -22.28 10.69
N LYS A 416 1.60 -22.11 11.78
CA LYS A 416 1.31 -22.73 13.08
C LYS A 416 -0.06 -22.33 13.62
N ASN A 417 -0.41 -21.05 13.53
CA ASN A 417 -1.69 -20.53 14.02
C ASN A 417 -2.85 -21.09 13.18
N LEU A 418 -2.73 -21.14 11.85
CA LEU A 418 -3.76 -21.75 10.99
C LEU A 418 -3.95 -23.24 11.28
N LYS A 419 -2.86 -24.02 11.47
CA LYS A 419 -2.93 -25.42 11.89
C LYS A 419 -3.68 -25.58 13.21
N LYS A 420 -3.32 -24.75 14.22
CA LYS A 420 -4.00 -24.74 15.53
C LYS A 420 -5.50 -24.45 15.40
N GLU A 421 -5.88 -23.48 14.57
CA GLU A 421 -7.30 -23.17 14.34
C GLU A 421 -8.02 -24.28 13.59
N ALA A 422 -7.36 -24.96 12.63
CA ALA A 422 -7.94 -26.13 11.93
C ALA A 422 -8.25 -27.27 12.91
N VAL A 423 -7.31 -27.57 13.82
CA VAL A 423 -7.53 -28.60 14.85
C VAL A 423 -8.70 -28.24 15.77
N LYS A 424 -8.84 -26.97 16.19
CA LYS A 424 -10.01 -26.50 16.97
C LYS A 424 -11.34 -26.73 16.23
N LEU A 425 -11.32 -26.64 14.90
CA LEU A 425 -12.49 -26.87 14.04
C LEU A 425 -12.67 -28.33 13.62
N GLY A 426 -11.87 -29.26 14.18
CA GLY A 426 -11.98 -30.70 13.94
C GLY A 426 -11.39 -31.18 12.62
N ILE A 427 -10.44 -30.45 12.05
CA ILE A 427 -9.69 -30.79 10.84
C ILE A 427 -8.26 -31.18 11.21
N ASN A 428 -7.78 -32.32 10.66
CA ASN A 428 -6.38 -32.73 10.82
C ASN A 428 -5.48 -31.66 10.16
N GLU A 429 -4.48 -31.19 10.91
CA GLU A 429 -3.56 -30.14 10.48
C GLU A 429 -2.75 -30.50 9.23
N ASP A 430 -2.54 -31.78 8.92
CA ASP A 430 -1.85 -32.25 7.72
C ASP A 430 -2.65 -32.00 6.42
N ARG A 431 -3.93 -31.65 6.54
CA ARG A 431 -4.75 -31.22 5.40
C ARG A 431 -4.52 -29.77 5.00
N LEU A 432 -3.71 -29.02 5.78
CA LEU A 432 -3.25 -27.69 5.43
C LEU A 432 -1.82 -27.77 4.92
N ILE A 433 -1.65 -27.51 3.62
CA ILE A 433 -0.34 -27.51 2.95
C ILE A 433 0.06 -26.08 2.66
N PHE A 434 1.31 -25.73 2.91
CA PHE A 434 1.79 -24.37 2.76
C PHE A 434 2.82 -24.27 1.64
N ALA A 435 2.60 -23.30 0.75
CA ALA A 435 3.52 -22.95 -0.33
C ALA A 435 4.33 -21.69 0.04
N ASN A 436 5.59 -21.68 -0.32
CA ASN A 436 6.44 -20.50 -0.22
C ASN A 436 6.19 -19.54 -1.40
N TYR A 437 6.60 -18.28 -1.24
CA TYR A 437 6.68 -17.34 -2.33
C TYR A 437 7.74 -17.79 -3.34
N ILE A 438 7.40 -17.78 -4.62
CA ILE A 438 8.30 -18.08 -5.75
C ILE A 438 8.05 -17.08 -6.87
N PRO A 439 8.98 -16.93 -7.83
CA PRO A 439 8.79 -16.05 -8.99
C PRO A 439 7.50 -16.33 -9.74
N ASN A 440 6.89 -15.27 -10.32
CA ASN A 440 5.56 -15.35 -10.92
C ASN A 440 5.44 -16.44 -12.01
N GLU A 441 6.43 -16.58 -12.87
CA GLU A 441 6.41 -17.62 -13.94
C GLU A 441 6.34 -19.04 -13.36
N GLU A 442 7.05 -19.30 -12.26
CA GLU A 442 7.00 -20.60 -11.57
C GLU A 442 5.67 -20.76 -10.79
N HIS A 443 5.18 -19.66 -10.24
CA HIS A 443 3.88 -19.65 -9.59
C HIS A 443 2.76 -20.02 -10.55
N LEU A 444 2.72 -19.44 -11.75
CA LEU A 444 1.75 -19.78 -12.79
C LEU A 444 1.81 -21.27 -13.25
N LYS A 445 3.00 -21.88 -13.16
CA LYS A 445 3.16 -23.31 -13.43
C LYS A 445 2.59 -24.16 -12.30
N ARG A 446 2.86 -23.79 -11.04
CA ARG A 446 2.44 -24.61 -9.88
C ARG A 446 0.94 -24.56 -9.60
N ILE A 447 0.26 -23.41 -9.85
CA ILE A 447 -1.18 -23.29 -9.56
C ILE A 447 -2.02 -24.27 -10.40
N GLN A 448 -1.51 -24.75 -11.55
CA GLN A 448 -2.16 -25.74 -12.38
C GLN A 448 -2.31 -27.10 -11.68
N LEU A 449 -1.65 -27.34 -10.55
CA LEU A 449 -1.74 -28.57 -9.75
C LEU A 449 -2.93 -28.56 -8.78
N ALA A 450 -3.57 -27.41 -8.58
CA ALA A 450 -4.78 -27.25 -7.80
C ALA A 450 -6.03 -27.55 -8.64
N ASP A 451 -7.09 -28.04 -7.99
CA ASP A 451 -8.36 -28.33 -8.64
C ASP A 451 -9.35 -27.17 -8.56
N LEU A 452 -9.30 -26.36 -7.49
CA LEU A 452 -10.20 -25.23 -7.31
C LEU A 452 -9.55 -24.13 -6.46
N PHE A 453 -9.60 -22.89 -6.96
CA PHE A 453 -9.29 -21.72 -6.17
C PHE A 453 -10.49 -21.32 -5.30
N ILE A 454 -10.26 -21.07 -4.01
CA ILE A 454 -11.27 -20.57 -3.07
C ILE A 454 -10.82 -19.22 -2.52
N ASP A 455 -11.71 -18.22 -2.60
CA ASP A 455 -11.34 -16.84 -2.31
C ASP A 455 -11.53 -16.46 -0.83
N THR A 456 -11.04 -15.28 -0.47
CA THR A 456 -11.16 -14.66 0.84
C THR A 456 -12.26 -13.58 0.87
N LEU A 457 -12.88 -13.38 2.03
CA LEU A 457 -13.88 -12.34 2.29
C LEU A 457 -13.53 -11.61 3.60
N PRO A 458 -13.82 -10.30 3.69
CA PRO A 458 -14.44 -9.40 2.71
C PRO A 458 -13.51 -8.94 1.59
N TYR A 459 -12.19 -9.04 1.75
CA TYR A 459 -11.21 -8.59 0.77
C TYR A 459 -10.81 -9.73 -0.17
N ASN A 460 -11.38 -9.72 -1.37
CA ASN A 460 -11.16 -10.75 -2.38
C ASN A 460 -9.75 -10.71 -3.01
N ALA A 461 -9.43 -11.77 -3.75
CA ALA A 461 -8.31 -11.81 -4.67
C ALA A 461 -8.56 -10.87 -5.86
N HIS A 462 -7.49 -10.30 -6.39
CA HIS A 462 -7.49 -9.55 -7.65
C HIS A 462 -6.65 -10.33 -8.67
N THR A 463 -5.36 -10.02 -8.76
CA THR A 463 -4.42 -10.71 -9.67
C THR A 463 -4.39 -12.21 -9.45
N THR A 464 -4.36 -12.64 -8.17
CA THR A 464 -4.31 -14.07 -7.79
C THR A 464 -5.51 -14.89 -8.29
N ALA A 465 -6.70 -14.26 -8.43
CA ALA A 465 -7.87 -14.94 -9.00
C ALA A 465 -7.84 -14.93 -10.54
N SER A 466 -7.10 -14.00 -11.15
CA SER A 466 -6.93 -13.91 -12.61
C SER A 466 -5.85 -14.85 -13.13
N ASP A 467 -4.92 -15.27 -12.27
CA ASP A 467 -3.84 -16.21 -12.59
C ASP A 467 -4.34 -17.60 -12.82
#